data_8899c9f69b2c64e32e35c34d519e0d86
#
_entry.id   8899c9f69b2c64e32e35c34d519e0d86
#
_cell.length_a   1.000
_cell.length_b   1.000
_cell.length_c   1.000
_cell.angle_alpha   90.00
_cell.angle_beta   90.00
_cell.angle_gamma   90.00
#
_symmetry.space_group_name_H-M   'P 1'
#
loop_
_entity.id
_entity.type
_entity.pdbx_description
1 polymer ?
#
loop_
_entity_poly.entity_id
_entity_poly.type
_entity_poly.pdbx_seq_one_letter_code
_entity_poly.pdbx_strand_id
1 'polypeptide(L)' 'PNAAIDAALYLDISLDDIIDCYIGEYDSEEEFSKSACENLINLNDLPSFIIDCIDWQRVWDAYLRHDYNKHNGYYFGIF' A
#
# COMPACT_ATOMS: atom_id res chain seq x y z
N PRO A 1 -10.95 2.23 14.92
CA PRO A 1 -9.71 1.53 15.26
C PRO A 1 -9.81 0.04 15.05
N ASN A 2 -11.02 -0.52 15.24
CA ASN A 2 -11.20 -1.96 15.11
C ASN A 2 -11.29 -2.43 13.66
N ALA A 3 -11.59 -1.54 12.71
CA ALA A 3 -11.71 -1.91 11.31
C ALA A 3 -10.39 -2.38 10.71
N ALA A 4 -9.26 -1.77 11.12
CA ALA A 4 -7.95 -2.22 10.66
C ALA A 4 -7.60 -3.59 11.25
N ILE A 5 -7.95 -3.83 12.49
CA ILE A 5 -7.75 -5.14 13.14
C ILE A 5 -8.62 -6.20 12.48
N ASP A 6 -9.88 -5.88 12.18
CA ASP A 6 -10.79 -6.80 11.50
C ASP A 6 -10.26 -7.16 10.10
N ALA A 7 -9.72 -6.18 9.37
CA ALA A 7 -9.12 -6.42 8.07
C ALA A 7 -7.90 -7.35 8.18
N ALA A 8 -7.04 -7.13 9.17
CA ALA A 8 -5.88 -7.97 9.40
C ALA A 8 -6.27 -9.41 9.72
N LEU A 9 -7.29 -9.60 10.56
CA LEU A 9 -7.79 -10.93 10.91
C LEU A 9 -8.40 -11.64 9.70
N TYR A 10 -9.09 -10.89 8.84
CA TYR A 10 -9.62 -11.44 7.59
C TYR A 10 -8.51 -11.97 6.70
N LEU A 11 -7.35 -11.32 6.72
CA LEU A 11 -6.18 -11.71 5.92
C LEU A 11 -5.28 -12.74 6.63
N ASP A 12 -5.72 -13.28 7.77
CA ASP A 12 -4.96 -14.24 8.58
C ASP A 12 -3.65 -13.67 9.13
N ILE A 13 -3.58 -12.36 9.35
CA ILE A 13 -2.43 -11.73 9.99
C ILE A 13 -2.61 -11.83 11.50
N SER A 14 -1.62 -12.37 12.19
CA SER A 14 -1.70 -12.51 13.65
C SER A 14 -1.63 -11.15 14.34
N LEU A 15 -2.21 -11.05 15.53
CA LEU A 15 -2.18 -9.80 16.30
C LEU A 15 -0.75 -9.34 16.58
N ASP A 16 0.18 -10.26 16.77
CA ASP A 16 1.57 -9.94 17.02
C ASP A 16 2.24 -9.29 15.80
N ASP A 17 1.78 -9.65 14.61
CA ASP A 17 2.35 -9.15 13.36
C ASP A 17 1.71 -7.85 12.89
N ILE A 18 0.52 -7.50 13.37
CA ILE A 18 -0.21 -6.31 12.91
C ILE A 18 0.63 -5.05 13.06
N ILE A 19 1.30 -4.89 14.18
CA ILE A 19 2.10 -3.69 14.46
C ILE A 19 3.20 -3.51 13.41
N ASP A 20 3.83 -4.62 13.02
CA ASP A 20 4.95 -4.60 12.07
C ASP A 20 4.47 -4.54 10.61
N CYS A 21 3.29 -5.10 10.32
CA CYS A 21 2.76 -5.21 8.97
C CYS A 21 1.90 -4.03 8.55
N TYR A 22 1.19 -3.41 9.48
CA TYR A 22 0.20 -2.39 9.14
C TYR A 22 0.87 -1.16 8.55
N ILE A 23 0.37 -0.72 7.39
CA ILE A 23 0.90 0.45 6.69
C ILE A 23 -0.04 1.64 6.83
N GLY A 24 -1.32 1.46 6.55
CA GLY A 24 -2.27 2.53 6.64
C GLY A 24 -3.54 2.28 5.88
N GLU A 25 -4.41 3.28 5.88
CA GLU A 25 -5.65 3.29 5.13
C GLU A 25 -5.51 4.20 3.92
N TYR A 26 -5.95 3.72 2.75
CA TYR A 26 -5.92 4.49 1.51
C TYR A 26 -7.25 4.32 0.78
N ASP A 27 -7.66 5.35 0.06
CA ASP A 27 -8.94 5.33 -0.67
C ASP A 27 -8.89 4.47 -1.93
N SER A 28 -7.70 4.26 -2.49
CA SER A 28 -7.54 3.47 -3.71
C SER A 28 -6.16 2.81 -3.76
N GLU A 29 -6.04 1.81 -4.62
CA GLU A 29 -4.76 1.17 -4.91
C GLU A 29 -3.78 2.14 -5.55
N GLU A 30 -4.31 3.09 -6.34
CA GLU A 30 -3.50 4.15 -6.94
C GLU A 30 -2.85 5.03 -5.88
N GLU A 31 -3.62 5.47 -4.89
CA GLU A 31 -3.10 6.29 -3.80
C GLU A 31 -2.07 5.54 -2.97
N PHE A 32 -2.34 4.28 -2.67
CA PHE A 32 -1.38 3.46 -1.95
C PHE A 32 -0.07 3.31 -2.73
N SER A 33 -0.17 3.02 -4.03
CA SER A 33 1.01 2.80 -4.87
C SER A 33 1.87 4.05 -4.95
N LYS A 34 1.24 5.20 -5.11
CA LYS A 34 1.97 6.47 -5.13
C LYS A 34 2.69 6.73 -3.81
N SER A 35 1.99 6.54 -2.70
CA SER A 35 2.57 6.71 -1.37
C SER A 35 3.73 5.75 -1.11
N ALA A 36 3.59 4.49 -1.50
CA ALA A 36 4.65 3.50 -1.34
C ALA A 36 5.89 3.87 -2.15
N CYS A 37 5.70 4.33 -3.39
CA CYS A 37 6.82 4.74 -4.23
C CYS A 37 7.50 6.01 -3.72
N GLU A 38 6.76 6.94 -3.13
CA GLU A 38 7.35 8.13 -2.50
C GLU A 38 8.31 7.76 -1.37
N ASN A 39 8.06 6.66 -0.68
CA ASN A 39 8.94 6.17 0.39
C ASN A 39 10.15 5.40 -0.14
N LEU A 40 10.04 4.80 -1.33
CA LEU A 40 11.12 3.99 -1.92
C LEU A 40 12.08 4.82 -2.77
N ILE A 41 11.58 5.85 -3.44
CA ILE A 41 12.36 6.71 -4.32
C ILE A 41 12.01 8.16 -4.03
N ASN A 42 12.94 9.05 -4.36
CA ASN A 42 12.70 10.48 -4.22
C ASN A 42 12.01 11.00 -5.49
N LEU A 43 10.68 11.13 -5.46
CA LEU A 43 9.90 11.61 -6.59
C LEU A 43 10.24 13.07 -6.94
N ASN A 44 10.82 13.83 -6.01
CA ASN A 44 11.24 15.21 -6.29
C ASN A 44 12.37 15.29 -7.31
N ASP A 45 13.09 14.20 -7.53
CA ASP A 45 14.14 14.12 -8.55
C ASP A 45 13.58 13.90 -9.95
N LEU A 46 12.29 13.64 -10.08
CA LEU A 46 11.63 13.44 -11.36
C LEU A 46 10.88 14.69 -11.79
N PRO A 47 10.89 15.03 -13.10
CA PRO A 47 10.01 16.09 -13.60
C PRO A 47 8.54 15.80 -13.30
N SER A 48 7.77 16.87 -13.00
CA SER A 48 6.35 16.72 -12.66
C SER A 48 5.56 15.99 -13.73
N PHE A 49 5.87 16.25 -15.01
CA PHE A 49 5.13 15.62 -16.10
C PHE A 49 5.32 14.10 -16.15
N ILE A 50 6.48 13.61 -15.73
CA ILE A 50 6.73 12.17 -15.65
C ILE A 50 5.89 11.56 -14.54
N ILE A 51 5.84 12.23 -13.38
CA ILE A 51 5.03 11.77 -12.25
C ILE A 51 3.55 11.71 -12.64
N ASP A 52 3.08 12.73 -13.37
CA ASP A 52 1.68 12.79 -13.82
C ASP A 52 1.33 11.70 -14.84
N CYS A 53 2.33 11.15 -15.52
CA CYS A 53 2.13 10.09 -16.51
C CYS A 53 2.25 8.69 -15.94
N ILE A 54 2.61 8.54 -14.67
CA ILE A 54 2.73 7.22 -14.04
C ILE A 54 1.33 6.63 -13.83
N ASP A 55 1.13 5.43 -14.33
CA ASP A 55 -0.10 4.66 -14.08
C ASP A 55 0.05 3.92 -12.75
N TRP A 56 -0.39 4.56 -11.68
CA TRP A 56 -0.26 4.02 -10.33
C TRP A 56 -1.07 2.74 -10.12
N GLN A 57 -2.20 2.60 -10.82
CA GLN A 57 -2.98 1.36 -10.77
C GLN A 57 -2.17 0.20 -11.37
N ARG A 58 -1.45 0.44 -12.45
CA ARG A 58 -0.60 -0.58 -13.05
C ARG A 58 0.58 -0.95 -12.14
N VAL A 59 1.13 0.03 -11.42
CA VAL A 59 2.19 -0.25 -10.43
C VAL A 59 1.67 -1.23 -9.38
N TRP A 60 0.45 -1.03 -8.90
CA TRP A 60 -0.17 -1.98 -7.98
C TRP A 60 -0.37 -3.34 -8.64
N ASP A 61 -1.02 -3.37 -9.79
CA ASP A 61 -1.41 -4.62 -10.46
C ASP A 61 -0.21 -5.47 -10.87
N ALA A 62 0.88 -4.83 -11.32
CA ALA A 62 2.04 -5.53 -11.85
C ALA A 62 3.06 -5.90 -10.78
N TYR A 63 3.19 -5.08 -9.74
CA TYR A 63 4.29 -5.23 -8.77
C TYR A 63 3.85 -5.27 -7.33
N LEU A 64 3.18 -4.22 -6.85
CA LEU A 64 2.97 -4.07 -5.41
C LEU A 64 2.00 -5.07 -4.82
N ARG A 65 1.02 -5.53 -5.58
CA ARG A 65 0.05 -6.52 -5.10
C ARG A 65 0.69 -7.82 -4.65
N HIS A 66 1.90 -8.11 -5.12
CA HIS A 66 2.63 -9.32 -4.74
C HIS A 66 3.35 -9.16 -3.41
N ASP A 67 3.59 -7.93 -2.98
CA ASP A 67 4.35 -7.62 -1.76
C ASP A 67 3.47 -7.09 -0.62
N TYR A 68 2.20 -6.82 -0.90
CA TYR A 68 1.29 -6.23 0.08
C TYR A 68 -0.06 -6.91 0.04
N ASN A 69 -0.75 -6.92 1.19
CA ASN A 69 -2.13 -7.35 1.32
C ASN A 69 -3.02 -6.16 1.63
N LYS A 70 -4.25 -6.21 1.16
CA LYS A 70 -5.23 -5.19 1.50
C LYS A 70 -6.60 -5.80 1.78
N HIS A 71 -7.38 -5.13 2.61
CA HIS A 71 -8.78 -5.44 2.85
C HIS A 71 -9.49 -4.19 3.34
N ASN A 72 -10.61 -3.83 2.72
CA ASN A 72 -11.43 -2.66 3.08
C ASN A 72 -10.65 -1.35 3.14
N GLY A 73 -9.66 -1.17 2.26
CA GLY A 73 -8.85 0.04 2.24
C GLY A 73 -7.69 0.05 3.20
N TYR A 74 -7.51 -1.00 3.99
CA TYR A 74 -6.38 -1.14 4.92
C TYR A 74 -5.30 -2.00 4.27
N TYR A 75 -4.06 -1.51 4.32
CA TYR A 75 -2.93 -2.13 3.63
C TYR A 75 -1.90 -2.64 4.62
N PHE A 76 -1.35 -3.82 4.33
CA PHE A 76 -0.40 -4.52 5.19
C PHE A 76 0.76 -5.06 4.35
N GLY A 77 1.97 -5.02 4.91
CA GLY A 77 3.12 -5.69 4.30
C GLY A 77 2.98 -7.21 4.42
N ILE A 78 3.66 -7.92 3.52
CA ILE A 78 3.73 -9.39 3.55
C ILE A 78 5.07 -9.79 4.18
N PHE A 79 5.02 -10.70 5.11
CA PHE A 79 6.20 -11.32 5.72
C PHE A 79 6.41 -12.72 5.20
#